data_b2e9ebac21501587793de86557670550
#
_entry.id   b2e9ebac21501587793de86557670550
#
_cell.length_a   1.000
_cell.length_b   1.000
_cell.length_c   1.000
_cell.angle_alpha   90.00
_cell.angle_beta   90.00
_cell.angle_gamma   90.00
#
_symmetry.space_group_name_H-M   'P 1'
#
loop_
_entity.id
_entity.type
_entity.pdbx_description
1 polymer ?
#
loop_
_entity_poly.entity_id
_entity_poly.type
_entity_poly.pdbx_seq_one_letter_code
_entity_poly.pdbx_strand_id
1 'polypeptide(L)'
;MNFPYRLILASAVVAVSSIAHAESEPAGVFFVSPPQNQTVQSPVKLVFGLTGKQIGPVGNMSPELGHHHLIIDGGALPKGKSIPADAQTLHFGKGQTETTVELSPGQHQLTLQFGNGAHQSYGDAMSKTITVTVAKP
;
A
#
# COMPACT_ATOMS: atom_id res chain seq x y z
N MET A 1 63.24 -27.34 41.50
CA MET A 1 62.57 -27.45 40.21
C MET A 1 61.26 -26.72 40.28
N ASN A 2 61.19 -25.54 39.66
CA ASN A 2 59.97 -24.72 39.68
C ASN A 2 59.21 -24.98 38.36
N PHE A 3 57.99 -25.50 38.49
CA PHE A 3 57.07 -25.57 37.34
C PHE A 3 56.17 -24.32 37.36
N PRO A 4 56.14 -23.55 36.29
CA PRO A 4 55.21 -22.43 36.19
C PRO A 4 53.80 -22.94 35.80
N TYR A 5 52.80 -22.68 36.64
CA TYR A 5 51.41 -22.87 36.31
C TYR A 5 51.01 -21.86 35.25
N ARG A 6 50.67 -22.33 34.06
CA ARG A 6 50.04 -21.50 33.05
C ARG A 6 48.54 -21.39 33.36
N LEU A 7 48.13 -20.21 33.72
CA LEU A 7 46.73 -19.85 33.85
C LEU A 7 46.11 -19.70 32.46
N ILE A 8 45.23 -20.62 32.07
CA ILE A 8 44.47 -20.51 30.83
C ILE A 8 43.20 -19.73 31.15
N LEU A 9 43.14 -18.46 30.76
CA LEU A 9 41.94 -17.66 30.81
C LEU A 9 41.01 -18.12 29.65
N ALA A 10 39.95 -18.84 29.99
CA ALA A 10 38.91 -19.17 29.05
C ALA A 10 37.98 -17.94 28.89
N SER A 11 38.12 -17.25 27.76
CA SER A 11 37.24 -16.18 27.40
C SER A 11 35.90 -16.77 26.96
N ALA A 12 34.86 -16.63 27.78
CA ALA A 12 33.51 -16.98 27.37
C ALA A 12 32.98 -15.90 26.43
N VAL A 13 32.83 -16.26 25.14
CA VAL A 13 32.12 -15.41 24.18
C VAL A 13 30.63 -15.58 24.40
N VAL A 14 30.00 -14.58 25.00
CA VAL A 14 28.54 -14.50 25.11
C VAL A 14 28.01 -14.05 23.73
N ALA A 15 27.45 -14.97 22.97
CA ALA A 15 26.73 -14.65 21.75
C ALA A 15 25.41 -13.98 22.12
N VAL A 16 25.32 -12.67 21.96
CA VAL A 16 24.05 -11.93 22.04
C VAL A 16 23.28 -12.20 20.76
N SER A 17 22.32 -13.11 20.82
CA SER A 17 21.36 -13.31 19.75
C SER A 17 20.44 -12.09 19.69
N SER A 18 20.64 -11.23 18.70
CA SER A 18 19.72 -10.16 18.36
C SER A 18 18.44 -10.78 17.83
N ILE A 19 17.39 -10.79 18.62
CA ILE A 19 16.04 -11.09 18.12
C ILE A 19 15.63 -9.87 17.31
N ALA A 20 15.74 -9.97 16.00
CA ALA A 20 15.14 -8.99 15.11
C ALA A 20 13.62 -9.06 15.31
N HIS A 21 13.05 -8.07 15.98
CA HIS A 21 11.61 -7.85 15.96
C HIS A 21 11.27 -7.49 14.53
N ALA A 22 10.54 -8.36 13.84
CA ALA A 22 9.89 -7.98 12.59
C ALA A 22 8.83 -6.93 12.96
N GLU A 23 9.13 -5.66 12.72
CA GLU A 23 8.11 -4.61 12.75
C GLU A 23 7.05 -5.00 11.73
N SER A 24 5.79 -5.11 12.17
CA SER A 24 4.68 -5.30 11.25
C SER A 24 4.63 -4.09 10.33
N GLU A 25 4.63 -4.31 9.03
CA GLU A 25 4.45 -3.26 8.05
C GLU A 25 3.20 -2.44 8.41
N PRO A 26 3.29 -1.11 8.40
CA PRO A 26 2.15 -0.27 8.72
C PRO A 26 0.99 -0.56 7.76
N ALA A 27 -0.24 -0.45 8.26
CA ALA A 27 -1.43 -0.58 7.43
C ALA A 27 -1.38 0.44 6.29
N GLY A 28 -1.79 0.02 5.09
CA GLY A 28 -1.77 0.91 3.95
C GLY A 28 -2.17 0.25 2.65
N VAL A 29 -2.34 1.07 1.64
CA VAL A 29 -2.49 0.67 0.24
C VAL A 29 -1.31 1.19 -0.56
N PHE A 30 -0.98 0.51 -1.65
CA PHE A 30 0.11 0.93 -2.53
C PHE A 30 -0.12 0.44 -3.97
N PHE A 31 0.58 1.08 -4.91
CA PHE A 31 0.65 0.60 -6.27
C PHE A 31 1.82 -0.38 -6.40
N VAL A 32 1.51 -1.62 -6.77
CA VAL A 32 2.53 -2.60 -7.18
C VAL A 32 3.08 -2.16 -8.54
N SER A 33 2.20 -1.64 -9.42
CA SER A 33 2.56 -1.09 -10.72
C SER A 33 1.49 -0.07 -11.14
N PRO A 34 1.89 1.03 -11.79
CA PRO A 34 3.24 1.52 -12.02
C PRO A 34 3.86 2.18 -10.78
N PRO A 35 5.18 2.35 -10.71
CA PRO A 35 5.81 3.15 -9.67
C PRO A 35 5.58 4.64 -9.88
N GLN A 36 5.86 5.43 -8.83
CA GLN A 36 5.83 6.89 -8.86
C GLN A 36 6.68 7.46 -10.01
N ASN A 37 6.18 8.49 -10.68
CA ASN A 37 6.86 9.26 -11.72
C ASN A 37 7.23 8.46 -12.98
N GLN A 38 6.58 7.34 -13.23
CA GLN A 38 6.82 6.57 -14.45
C GLN A 38 6.10 7.18 -15.66
N THR A 39 6.75 7.12 -16.82
CA THR A 39 6.10 7.31 -18.11
C THR A 39 5.45 6.00 -18.55
N VAL A 40 4.18 6.06 -18.88
CA VAL A 40 3.36 4.91 -19.24
C VAL A 40 2.65 5.16 -20.57
N GLN A 41 2.10 4.11 -21.15
CA GLN A 41 1.23 4.20 -22.33
C GLN A 41 -0.21 3.83 -21.96
N SER A 42 -1.18 4.52 -22.54
CA SER A 42 -2.59 4.18 -22.42
C SER A 42 -2.96 3.06 -23.43
N PRO A 43 -3.78 2.08 -23.04
CA PRO A 43 -4.38 1.89 -21.71
C PRO A 43 -3.35 1.47 -20.64
N VAL A 44 -3.49 2.00 -19.46
CA VAL A 44 -2.53 1.80 -18.34
C VAL A 44 -3.01 0.68 -17.44
N LYS A 45 -2.21 -0.38 -17.27
CA LYS A 45 -2.48 -1.42 -16.29
C LYS A 45 -2.01 -0.97 -14.91
N LEU A 46 -2.90 -1.07 -13.93
CA LEU A 46 -2.66 -0.74 -12.52
C LEU A 46 -2.82 -1.99 -11.67
N VAL A 47 -1.89 -2.21 -10.76
CA VAL A 47 -1.92 -3.32 -9.80
C VAL A 47 -1.77 -2.75 -8.40
N PHE A 48 -2.66 -3.16 -7.48
CA PHE A 48 -2.77 -2.63 -6.13
C PHE A 48 -2.30 -3.63 -5.09
N GLY A 49 -1.76 -3.12 -4.01
CA GLY A 49 -1.40 -3.88 -2.83
C GLY A 49 -2.08 -3.32 -1.57
N LEU A 50 -2.19 -4.17 -0.56
CA LEU A 50 -2.84 -3.88 0.71
C LEU A 50 -2.08 -4.53 1.85
N THR A 51 -1.89 -3.80 2.94
CA THR A 51 -1.37 -4.30 4.22
C THR A 51 -2.25 -3.84 5.38
N GLY A 52 -2.31 -4.64 6.46
CA GLY A 52 -2.97 -4.28 7.71
C GLY A 52 -4.50 -4.32 7.70
N LYS A 53 -5.12 -4.55 6.56
CA LYS A 53 -6.56 -4.81 6.40
C LYS A 53 -6.78 -5.92 5.39
N GLN A 54 -8.02 -6.32 5.21
CA GLN A 54 -8.41 -7.37 4.28
C GLN A 54 -9.51 -6.87 3.32
N ILE A 55 -9.53 -7.45 2.14
CA ILE A 55 -10.63 -7.24 1.21
C ILE A 55 -11.89 -7.88 1.77
N GLY A 56 -12.98 -7.12 1.78
CA GLY A 56 -14.29 -7.57 2.24
C GLY A 56 -15.42 -7.12 1.34
N PRO A 57 -16.57 -7.79 1.41
CA PRO A 57 -17.71 -7.46 0.57
C PRO A 57 -18.32 -6.10 0.95
N VAL A 58 -18.92 -5.45 -0.04
CA VAL A 58 -19.75 -4.26 0.16
C VAL A 58 -20.84 -4.56 1.20
N GLY A 59 -21.07 -3.61 2.10
CA GLY A 59 -22.05 -3.73 3.18
C GLY A 59 -21.50 -4.31 4.48
N ASN A 60 -20.34 -4.97 4.46
CA ASN A 60 -19.70 -5.44 5.70
C ASN A 60 -18.92 -4.29 6.36
N MET A 61 -19.33 -3.92 7.57
CA MET A 61 -18.78 -2.79 8.33
C MET A 61 -17.70 -3.19 9.33
N SER A 62 -17.18 -4.42 9.28
CA SER A 62 -16.04 -4.81 10.11
C SER A 62 -14.87 -3.85 9.85
N PRO A 63 -14.23 -3.29 10.91
CA PRO A 63 -13.16 -2.31 10.75
C PRO A 63 -11.91 -2.85 10.07
N GLU A 64 -11.77 -4.18 10.00
CA GLU A 64 -10.65 -4.83 9.34
C GLU A 64 -10.88 -5.03 7.83
N LEU A 65 -12.11 -4.81 7.36
CA LEU A 65 -12.52 -5.08 5.98
C LEU A 65 -12.75 -3.80 5.18
N GLY A 66 -12.55 -3.92 3.89
CA GLY A 66 -12.84 -2.84 2.95
C GLY A 66 -12.53 -3.24 1.51
N HIS A 67 -12.55 -2.27 0.63
CA HIS A 67 -12.23 -2.46 -0.77
C HIS A 67 -11.58 -1.22 -1.38
N HIS A 68 -10.86 -1.44 -2.47
CA HIS A 68 -10.16 -0.37 -3.18
C HIS A 68 -11.11 0.54 -3.96
N HIS A 69 -10.72 1.80 -4.05
CA HIS A 69 -11.22 2.79 -5.00
C HIS A 69 -10.02 3.46 -5.66
N LEU A 70 -10.16 3.84 -6.91
CA LEU A 70 -9.16 4.63 -7.64
C LEU A 70 -9.75 5.98 -8.00
N ILE A 71 -9.12 7.05 -7.53
CA ILE A 71 -9.48 8.43 -7.85
C ILE A 71 -8.48 8.95 -8.87
N ILE A 72 -8.96 9.28 -10.06
CA ILE A 72 -8.14 9.82 -11.16
C ILE A 72 -8.17 11.35 -11.07
N ASP A 73 -6.99 11.96 -11.06
CA ASP A 73 -6.80 13.42 -10.96
C ASP A 73 -7.43 14.06 -9.73
N GLY A 74 -7.55 13.26 -8.65
CA GLY A 74 -8.02 13.68 -7.34
C GLY A 74 -7.10 13.16 -6.24
N GLY A 75 -7.29 13.67 -5.02
CA GLY A 75 -6.47 13.33 -3.85
C GLY A 75 -7.17 12.40 -2.86
N ALA A 76 -6.44 12.07 -1.80
CA ALA A 76 -6.95 11.30 -0.68
C ALA A 76 -8.14 12.00 -0.01
N LEU A 77 -9.07 11.21 0.51
CA LEU A 77 -10.25 11.69 1.19
C LEU A 77 -10.10 11.55 2.71
N PRO A 78 -10.56 12.53 3.50
CA PRO A 78 -10.57 12.44 4.94
C PRO A 78 -11.32 11.21 5.45
N LYS A 79 -10.90 10.69 6.58
CA LYS A 79 -11.56 9.55 7.23
C LYS A 79 -13.05 9.81 7.45
N GLY A 80 -13.88 8.83 7.09
CA GLY A 80 -15.33 8.89 7.23
C GLY A 80 -16.06 9.60 6.09
N LYS A 81 -15.32 10.28 5.19
CA LYS A 81 -15.95 10.92 4.04
C LYS A 81 -16.39 9.87 3.02
N SER A 82 -17.58 10.03 2.48
CA SER A 82 -18.09 9.20 1.39
C SER A 82 -17.21 9.34 0.15
N ILE A 83 -16.84 8.19 -0.42
CA ILE A 83 -16.06 8.13 -1.66
C ILE A 83 -17.04 8.33 -2.82
N PRO A 84 -16.82 9.29 -3.72
CA PRO A 84 -17.73 9.55 -4.83
C PRO A 84 -17.91 8.33 -5.75
N ALA A 85 -19.08 8.25 -6.38
CA ALA A 85 -19.35 7.34 -7.49
C ALA A 85 -19.54 8.19 -8.76
N ASP A 86 -18.44 8.50 -9.42
CA ASP A 86 -18.42 9.37 -10.60
C ASP A 86 -17.46 8.82 -11.67
N ALA A 87 -17.33 9.55 -12.79
CA ALA A 87 -16.50 9.14 -13.92
C ALA A 87 -14.99 9.12 -13.60
N GLN A 88 -14.55 9.80 -12.53
CA GLN A 88 -13.14 9.89 -12.11
C GLN A 88 -12.82 8.94 -10.97
N THR A 89 -13.83 8.29 -10.37
CA THR A 89 -13.64 7.39 -9.24
C THR A 89 -14.14 6.00 -9.58
N LEU A 90 -13.19 5.07 -9.71
CA LEU A 90 -13.46 3.66 -9.98
C LEU A 90 -13.62 2.89 -8.67
N HIS A 91 -14.63 2.03 -8.61
CA HIS A 91 -14.99 1.25 -7.45
C HIS A 91 -14.71 -0.24 -7.67
N PHE A 92 -14.00 -0.88 -6.75
CA PHE A 92 -13.58 -2.28 -6.84
C PHE A 92 -14.29 -3.15 -5.78
N GLY A 93 -15.61 -3.07 -5.75
CA GLY A 93 -16.45 -3.71 -4.73
C GLY A 93 -16.51 -5.25 -4.77
N LYS A 94 -15.96 -5.87 -5.82
CA LYS A 94 -15.82 -7.34 -5.93
C LYS A 94 -14.45 -7.84 -5.46
N GLY A 95 -13.65 -6.99 -4.85
CA GLY A 95 -12.32 -7.34 -4.36
C GLY A 95 -11.22 -7.35 -5.41
N GLN A 96 -11.44 -6.67 -6.54
CA GLN A 96 -10.42 -6.56 -7.57
C GLN A 96 -9.18 -5.83 -7.03
N THR A 97 -8.01 -6.33 -7.41
CA THR A 97 -6.70 -5.79 -7.02
C THR A 97 -5.92 -5.28 -8.23
N GLU A 98 -6.52 -5.28 -9.40
CA GLU A 98 -5.95 -4.72 -10.62
C GLU A 98 -7.03 -4.19 -11.54
N THR A 99 -6.64 -3.28 -12.42
CA THR A 99 -7.50 -2.72 -13.46
C THR A 99 -6.66 -2.20 -14.62
N THR A 100 -7.33 -1.89 -15.72
CA THR A 100 -6.75 -1.18 -16.85
C THR A 100 -7.59 0.06 -17.11
N VAL A 101 -6.96 1.22 -17.21
CA VAL A 101 -7.62 2.50 -17.41
C VAL A 101 -7.09 3.21 -18.66
N GLU A 102 -7.99 3.85 -19.39
CA GLU A 102 -7.61 4.75 -20.47
C GLU A 102 -7.42 6.15 -19.90
N LEU A 103 -6.24 6.72 -20.16
CA LEU A 103 -5.88 8.06 -19.74
C LEU A 103 -5.40 8.87 -20.95
N SER A 104 -5.75 10.14 -21.00
CA SER A 104 -5.25 11.05 -22.02
C SER A 104 -3.74 11.26 -21.90
N PRO A 105 -3.03 11.63 -22.97
CA PRO A 105 -1.62 12.00 -22.87
C PRO A 105 -1.42 13.15 -21.89
N GLY A 106 -0.31 13.10 -21.15
CA GLY A 106 0.07 14.09 -20.16
C GLY A 106 0.18 13.52 -18.74
N GLN A 107 0.34 14.40 -17.78
CA GLN A 107 0.51 14.04 -16.38
C GLN A 107 -0.84 13.76 -15.72
N HIS A 108 -0.92 12.67 -14.97
CA HIS A 108 -2.09 12.30 -14.17
C HIS A 108 -1.68 11.98 -12.75
N GLN A 109 -2.54 12.32 -11.81
CA GLN A 109 -2.47 11.92 -10.42
C GLN A 109 -3.42 10.75 -10.19
N LEU A 110 -2.93 9.65 -9.65
CA LEU A 110 -3.71 8.46 -9.35
C LEU A 110 -3.68 8.21 -7.85
N THR A 111 -4.84 8.19 -7.22
CA THR A 111 -4.97 7.95 -5.79
C THR A 111 -5.75 6.67 -5.52
N LEU A 112 -5.10 5.69 -4.88
CA LEU A 112 -5.80 4.59 -4.24
C LEU A 112 -6.37 5.09 -2.92
N GLN A 113 -7.65 4.83 -2.70
CA GLN A 113 -8.33 5.07 -1.44
C GLN A 113 -9.03 3.81 -1.00
N PHE A 114 -8.66 3.27 0.17
CA PHE A 114 -9.37 2.15 0.77
C PHE A 114 -10.59 2.67 1.53
N GLY A 115 -11.72 2.03 1.31
CA GLY A 115 -12.99 2.38 1.92
C GLY A 115 -13.64 1.20 2.60
N ASN A 116 -14.52 1.49 3.58
CA ASN A 116 -15.30 0.47 4.29
C ASN A 116 -16.48 -0.05 3.44
N GLY A 117 -17.26 -0.96 4.00
CA GLY A 117 -18.43 -1.54 3.34
C GLY A 117 -19.52 -0.55 2.94
N ALA A 118 -19.54 0.67 3.52
CA ALA A 118 -20.44 1.76 3.18
C ALA A 118 -19.81 2.82 2.27
N HIS A 119 -18.66 2.51 1.62
CA HIS A 119 -17.90 3.43 0.75
C HIS A 119 -17.45 4.71 1.48
N GLN A 120 -17.09 4.59 2.74
CA GLN A 120 -16.50 5.68 3.50
C GLN A 120 -14.99 5.48 3.60
N SER A 121 -14.23 6.56 3.36
CA SER A 121 -12.77 6.56 3.40
C SER A 121 -12.25 6.15 4.79
N TYR A 122 -11.20 5.31 4.80
CA TYR A 122 -10.42 5.05 6.01
C TYR A 122 -9.37 6.14 6.30
N GLY A 123 -9.29 7.19 5.45
CA GLY A 123 -8.39 8.32 5.64
C GLY A 123 -7.03 8.16 4.96
N ASP A 124 -6.13 9.09 5.26
CA ASP A 124 -4.82 9.18 4.61
C ASP A 124 -3.93 7.95 4.83
N ALA A 125 -4.01 7.32 6.00
CA ALA A 125 -3.25 6.11 6.31
C ALA A 125 -3.60 4.92 5.39
N MET A 126 -4.78 4.96 4.77
CA MET A 126 -5.28 3.94 3.84
C MET A 126 -5.48 4.52 2.44
N SER A 127 -4.60 5.41 2.05
CA SER A 127 -4.53 5.98 0.71
C SER A 127 -3.10 6.07 0.21
N LYS A 128 -2.93 6.07 -1.11
CA LYS A 128 -1.64 6.29 -1.76
C LYS A 128 -1.85 7.03 -3.07
N THR A 129 -1.14 8.14 -3.23
CA THR A 129 -1.14 8.91 -4.46
C THR A 129 0.18 8.74 -5.19
N ILE A 130 0.11 8.49 -6.48
CA ILE A 130 1.24 8.52 -7.40
C ILE A 130 0.96 9.48 -8.56
N THR A 131 2.01 9.95 -9.19
CA THR A 131 1.95 10.68 -10.45
C THR A 131 2.52 9.81 -11.56
N VAL A 132 1.84 9.76 -12.69
CA VAL A 132 2.33 9.11 -13.92
C VAL A 132 2.24 10.09 -15.08
N THR A 133 3.08 9.90 -16.09
CA THR A 133 3.00 10.65 -17.34
C THR A 133 2.62 9.70 -18.46
N VAL A 134 1.48 9.95 -19.10
CA VAL A 134 1.04 9.17 -20.24
C VAL A 134 1.70 9.73 -21.50
N ALA A 135 2.44 8.88 -22.21
CA ALA A 135 3.09 9.25 -23.45
C ALA A 135 2.05 9.55 -24.55
N LYS A 136 2.39 10.46 -25.46
CA LYS A 136 1.63 10.64 -26.69
C LYS A 136 1.76 9.38 -27.56
N PRO A 137 0.70 8.98 -28.26
CA PRO A 137 0.77 7.86 -29.19
C PRO A 137 1.78 8.09 -30.32
#